data_5428af1454d6772426cc2a21655a9cb3
#
_entry.id   5428af1454d6772426cc2a21655a9cb3
#
_cell.length_a   1.000
_cell.length_b   1.000
_cell.length_c   1.000
_cell.angle_alpha   90.00
_cell.angle_beta   90.00
_cell.angle_gamma   90.00
#
_symmetry.space_group_name_H-M   'P 1'
#
loop_
_entity.id
_entity.type
_entity.pdbx_description
1 polymer ?
#
loop_
_entity_poly.entity_id
_entity_poly.type
_entity_poly.pdbx_seq_one_letter_code
_entity_poly.pdbx_strand_id
1 'polypeptide(L)'
;MIGGGTFSAHPLTAAAGLAMLHYLRDHRGKVYPLLESKGERIRKGLQEALVRVGLNAVVTGTGSLFQTHFPFEKRTPLDSPQSIHRLTDLEKREVEFRLRMLARGIHVMHGGGCLSLAHSDEDIENIIKAARRVGREMV
;
A
#
# COMPACT_ATOMS: atom_id res chain seq x y z
N MET A 1 23.85 -13.48 12.55
CA MET A 1 24.58 -12.94 11.37
C MET A 1 24.43 -11.42 11.40
N ILE A 2 25.49 -10.68 11.58
CA ILE A 2 25.46 -9.21 11.52
C ILE A 2 25.43 -8.86 10.03
N GLY A 3 24.33 -8.29 9.55
CA GLY A 3 24.24 -7.86 8.16
C GLY A 3 25.25 -6.75 7.88
N GLY A 4 26.22 -7.01 7.03
CA GLY A 4 27.18 -6.03 6.54
C GLY A 4 26.73 -5.50 5.18
N GLY A 5 26.64 -4.18 5.04
CA GLY A 5 26.45 -3.50 3.76
C GLY A 5 27.47 -2.38 3.65
N THR A 6 27.78 -1.93 2.44
CA THR A 6 28.75 -0.88 2.16
C THR A 6 28.53 0.41 2.99
N PHE A 7 27.28 0.72 3.31
CA PHE A 7 26.90 1.89 4.09
C PHE A 7 26.53 1.57 5.55
N SER A 8 26.72 0.32 6.01
CA SER A 8 26.50 -0.04 7.41
C SER A 8 27.47 0.75 8.30
N ALA A 9 26.93 1.35 9.36
CA ALA A 9 27.67 2.24 10.27
C ALA A 9 28.33 3.49 9.62
N HIS A 10 27.94 3.86 8.40
CA HIS A 10 28.44 5.11 7.80
C HIS A 10 27.97 6.30 8.65
N PRO A 11 28.88 7.21 9.07
CA PRO A 11 28.57 8.27 10.04
C PRO A 11 27.41 9.18 9.61
N LEU A 12 27.35 9.57 8.32
CA LEU A 12 26.27 10.42 7.81
C LEU A 12 24.91 9.68 7.85
N THR A 13 24.89 8.40 7.47
CA THR A 13 23.68 7.57 7.54
C THR A 13 23.20 7.40 8.99
N ALA A 14 24.13 7.19 9.92
CA ALA A 14 23.80 7.07 11.34
C ALA A 14 23.26 8.39 11.91
N ALA A 15 23.85 9.52 11.55
CA ALA A 15 23.39 10.84 11.96
C ALA A 15 21.98 11.16 11.40
N ALA A 16 21.75 10.89 10.13
CA ALA A 16 20.43 11.08 9.51
C ALA A 16 19.36 10.15 10.14
N GLY A 17 19.71 8.90 10.39
CA GLY A 17 18.84 7.93 11.07
C GLY A 17 18.49 8.39 12.49
N LEU A 18 19.46 8.86 13.26
CA LEU A 18 19.24 9.39 14.61
C LEU A 18 18.33 10.63 14.60
N ALA A 19 18.55 11.55 13.67
CA ALA A 19 17.70 12.74 13.51
C ALA A 19 16.23 12.34 13.22
N MET A 20 16.02 11.36 12.32
CA MET A 20 14.69 10.85 12.02
C MET A 20 14.04 10.16 13.23
N LEU A 21 14.79 9.35 13.97
CA LEU A 21 14.27 8.69 15.18
C LEU A 21 13.87 9.70 16.26
N HIS A 22 14.66 10.77 16.45
CA HIS A 22 14.30 11.86 17.36
C HIS A 22 13.02 12.56 16.89
N TYR A 23 12.92 12.91 15.62
CA TYR A 23 11.70 13.50 15.05
C TYR A 23 10.47 12.63 15.29
N LEU A 24 10.55 11.34 14.97
CA LEU A 24 9.44 10.39 15.16
C LEU A 24 9.06 10.23 16.63
N ARG A 25 10.04 10.16 17.54
CA ARG A 25 9.80 10.09 18.99
C ARG A 25 9.06 11.33 19.49
N ASP A 26 9.55 12.51 19.11
CA ASP A 26 9.05 13.78 19.62
C ASP A 26 7.67 14.15 19.04
N HIS A 27 7.35 13.62 17.85
CA HIS A 27 6.07 13.84 17.15
C HIS A 27 5.17 12.60 17.10
N ARG A 28 5.47 11.56 17.88
CA ARG A 28 4.75 10.25 17.82
C ARG A 28 3.24 10.38 17.93
N GLY A 29 2.75 11.25 18.81
CA GLY A 29 1.33 11.48 19.05
C GLY A 29 0.59 12.14 17.89
N LYS A 30 1.30 12.67 16.89
CA LYS A 30 0.74 13.30 15.68
C LYS A 30 0.99 12.45 14.44
N VAL A 31 2.23 11.99 14.26
CA VAL A 31 2.66 11.29 13.04
C VAL A 31 1.93 9.98 12.85
N TYR A 32 1.96 9.10 13.85
CA TYR A 32 1.39 7.76 13.70
C TYR A 32 -0.14 7.76 13.59
N PRO A 33 -0.91 8.52 14.39
CA PRO A 33 -2.36 8.60 14.19
C PRO A 33 -2.75 9.17 12.82
N LEU A 34 -2.00 10.15 12.30
CA LEU A 34 -2.27 10.69 10.96
C LEU A 34 -2.00 9.67 9.86
N LEU A 35 -0.90 8.91 9.95
CA LEU A 35 -0.57 7.85 9.01
C LEU A 35 -1.60 6.71 9.06
N GLU A 36 -2.06 6.33 10.26
CA GLU A 36 -3.13 5.32 10.41
C GLU A 36 -4.43 5.78 9.74
N SER A 37 -4.85 7.01 10.03
CA SER A 37 -6.07 7.58 9.42
C SER A 37 -5.99 7.62 7.89
N LYS A 38 -4.86 8.05 7.33
CA LYS A 38 -4.63 8.02 5.88
C LYS A 38 -4.65 6.59 5.33
N GLY A 39 -4.00 5.66 6.04
CA GLY A 39 -3.97 4.24 5.67
C GLY A 39 -5.34 3.58 5.69
N GLU A 40 -6.16 3.83 6.71
CA GLU A 40 -7.55 3.35 6.76
C GLU A 40 -8.37 3.89 5.58
N ARG A 41 -8.24 5.18 5.31
CA ARG A 41 -8.97 5.82 4.21
C ARG A 41 -8.61 5.21 2.85
N ILE A 42 -7.31 5.01 2.55
CA ILE A 42 -6.91 4.41 1.28
C ILE A 42 -7.35 2.95 1.19
N ARG A 43 -7.19 2.14 2.24
CA ARG A 43 -7.62 0.73 2.27
C ARG A 43 -9.13 0.61 2.00
N LYS A 44 -9.94 1.37 2.75
CA LYS A 44 -11.40 1.39 2.58
C LYS A 44 -11.81 1.89 1.20
N GLY A 45 -11.22 3.00 0.75
CA GLY A 45 -11.55 3.60 -0.55
C GLY A 45 -11.20 2.70 -1.74
N LEU A 46 -10.04 2.04 -1.72
CA LEU A 46 -9.65 1.06 -2.74
C LEU A 46 -10.57 -0.16 -2.73
N GLN A 47 -10.84 -0.73 -1.55
CA GLN A 47 -11.76 -1.85 -1.39
C GLN A 47 -13.13 -1.54 -2.00
N GLU A 48 -13.74 -0.42 -1.60
CA GLU A 48 -15.04 -0.02 -2.10
C GLU A 48 -15.03 0.27 -3.60
N ALA A 49 -13.99 0.96 -4.09
CA ALA A 49 -13.88 1.33 -5.50
C ALA A 49 -13.81 0.11 -6.42
N LEU A 50 -13.04 -0.92 -6.02
CA LEU A 50 -12.86 -2.14 -6.81
C LEU A 50 -14.07 -3.08 -6.72
N VAL A 51 -14.63 -3.25 -5.53
CA VAL A 51 -15.84 -4.09 -5.34
C VAL A 51 -17.05 -3.50 -6.07
N ARG A 52 -17.22 -2.17 -6.07
CA ARG A 52 -18.34 -1.50 -6.78
C ARG A 52 -18.31 -1.69 -8.29
N VAL A 53 -17.15 -1.96 -8.87
CA VAL A 53 -17.02 -2.22 -10.32
C VAL A 53 -17.10 -3.71 -10.66
N GLY A 54 -17.35 -4.57 -9.67
CA GLY A 54 -17.55 -6.01 -9.88
C GLY A 54 -16.35 -6.89 -9.61
N LEU A 55 -15.21 -6.33 -9.21
CA LEU A 55 -14.02 -7.13 -8.88
C LEU A 55 -14.14 -7.75 -7.49
N ASN A 56 -13.74 -9.01 -7.38
CA ASN A 56 -13.48 -9.62 -6.08
C ASN A 56 -12.12 -9.11 -5.58
N ALA A 57 -12.13 -8.08 -4.76
CA ALA A 57 -10.93 -7.43 -4.26
C ALA A 57 -10.94 -7.35 -2.74
N VAL A 58 -9.78 -7.58 -2.13
CA VAL A 58 -9.53 -7.42 -0.69
C VAL A 58 -8.31 -6.52 -0.52
N VAL A 59 -8.43 -5.50 0.32
CA VAL A 59 -7.31 -4.60 0.61
C VAL A 59 -6.89 -4.78 2.06
N THR A 60 -5.69 -5.28 2.25
CA THR A 60 -5.07 -5.49 3.57
C THR A 60 -4.06 -4.40 3.89
N GLY A 61 -3.62 -4.33 5.15
CA GLY A 61 -2.57 -3.41 5.58
C GLY A 61 -2.73 -2.95 7.01
N THR A 62 -1.75 -2.20 7.48
CA THR A 62 -1.72 -1.61 8.83
C THR A 62 -0.96 -0.29 8.78
N GLY A 63 -1.23 0.65 9.66
CA GLY A 63 -0.62 1.96 9.63
C GLY A 63 -0.85 2.62 8.26
N SER A 64 0.21 3.10 7.65
CA SER A 64 0.19 3.70 6.30
C SER A 64 0.25 2.69 5.15
N LEU A 65 0.42 1.40 5.45
CA LEU A 65 0.57 0.35 4.44
C LEU A 65 -0.79 -0.09 3.89
N PHE A 66 -0.80 -0.41 2.61
CA PHE A 66 -1.93 -1.04 1.96
C PHE A 66 -1.47 -2.02 0.88
N GLN A 67 -2.21 -3.09 0.67
CA GLN A 67 -1.97 -4.10 -0.34
C GLN A 67 -3.29 -4.58 -0.92
N THR A 68 -3.44 -4.51 -2.24
CA THR A 68 -4.62 -4.99 -2.95
C THR A 68 -4.44 -6.45 -3.35
N HIS A 69 -5.44 -7.26 -3.15
CA HIS A 69 -5.48 -8.67 -3.55
C HIS A 69 -6.73 -8.93 -4.37
N PHE A 70 -6.66 -9.89 -5.28
CA PHE A 70 -7.79 -10.37 -6.09
C PHE A 70 -8.01 -11.86 -5.82
N PRO A 71 -8.75 -12.23 -4.73
CA PRO A 71 -9.03 -13.61 -4.40
C PRO A 71 -9.84 -14.29 -5.50
N PHE A 72 -9.57 -15.59 -5.75
CA PHE A 72 -10.38 -16.40 -6.68
C PHE A 72 -11.81 -16.59 -6.18
N GLU A 73 -11.96 -16.72 -4.85
CA GLU A 73 -13.27 -16.90 -4.21
C GLU A 73 -13.59 -15.78 -3.22
N LYS A 74 -14.87 -15.50 -3.03
CA LYS A 74 -15.34 -14.54 -2.02
C LYS A 74 -15.07 -15.09 -0.61
N ARG A 75 -14.81 -14.19 0.34
CA ARG A 75 -14.53 -14.51 1.76
C ARG A 75 -13.31 -15.39 1.98
N THR A 76 -12.35 -15.37 1.06
CA THR A 76 -11.09 -16.08 1.21
C THR A 76 -10.28 -15.51 2.40
N PRO A 77 -9.85 -16.34 3.35
CA PRO A 77 -8.97 -15.89 4.42
C PRO A 77 -7.57 -15.60 3.85
N LEU A 78 -7.09 -14.38 4.02
CA LEU A 78 -5.76 -13.94 3.60
C LEU A 78 -4.91 -13.66 4.86
N ASP A 79 -4.63 -14.70 5.62
CA ASP A 79 -4.00 -14.67 6.93
C ASP A 79 -2.50 -14.98 6.91
N SER A 80 -1.96 -15.40 5.78
CA SER A 80 -0.56 -15.75 5.63
C SER A 80 -0.05 -15.46 4.22
N PRO A 81 1.27 -15.30 4.02
CA PRO A 81 1.86 -15.19 2.68
C PRO A 81 1.52 -16.39 1.78
N GLN A 82 1.42 -17.59 2.37
CA GLN A 82 1.07 -18.81 1.65
C GLN A 82 -0.38 -18.80 1.19
N SER A 83 -1.32 -18.31 2.01
CA SER A 83 -2.73 -18.17 1.61
C SER A 83 -2.87 -17.14 0.50
N ILE A 84 -2.22 -15.99 0.60
CA ILE A 84 -2.20 -14.96 -0.43
C ILE A 84 -1.69 -15.53 -1.76
N HIS A 85 -0.55 -16.24 -1.73
CA HIS A 85 0.06 -16.81 -2.94
C HIS A 85 -0.87 -17.84 -3.63
N ARG A 86 -1.54 -18.69 -2.87
CA ARG A 86 -2.36 -19.79 -3.43
C ARG A 86 -3.79 -19.40 -3.76
N LEU A 87 -4.36 -18.41 -3.07
CA LEU A 87 -5.78 -18.11 -3.11
C LEU A 87 -6.10 -16.79 -3.81
N THR A 88 -5.09 -16.08 -4.35
CA THR A 88 -5.29 -14.84 -5.08
C THR A 88 -4.62 -14.87 -6.45
N ASP A 89 -5.20 -14.13 -7.38
CA ASP A 89 -4.68 -13.93 -8.73
C ASP A 89 -3.50 -12.94 -8.69
N LEU A 90 -2.30 -13.50 -8.69
CA LEU A 90 -1.06 -12.73 -8.65
C LEU A 90 -0.80 -12.01 -9.97
N GLU A 91 -1.16 -12.61 -11.12
CA GLU A 91 -0.98 -11.99 -12.43
C GLU A 91 -1.87 -10.77 -12.58
N LYS A 92 -3.12 -10.88 -12.18
CA LYS A 92 -4.08 -9.77 -12.13
C LYS A 92 -3.55 -8.60 -11.28
N ARG A 93 -2.89 -8.90 -10.15
CA ARG A 93 -2.29 -7.91 -9.26
C ARG A 93 -1.01 -7.29 -9.82
N GLU A 94 -0.05 -8.15 -10.21
CA GLU A 94 1.32 -7.73 -10.55
C GLU A 94 1.42 -7.16 -11.97
N VAL A 95 0.61 -7.64 -12.89
CA VAL A 95 0.65 -7.23 -14.29
C VAL A 95 -0.50 -6.29 -14.58
N GLU A 96 -1.75 -6.74 -14.50
CA GLU A 96 -2.88 -5.93 -14.95
C GLU A 96 -3.09 -4.70 -14.07
N PHE A 97 -3.33 -4.87 -12.79
CA PHE A 97 -3.64 -3.75 -11.89
C PHE A 97 -2.46 -2.78 -11.79
N ARG A 98 -1.25 -3.30 -11.53
CA ARG A 98 -0.05 -2.47 -11.36
C ARG A 98 0.27 -1.65 -12.60
N LEU A 99 0.29 -2.26 -13.80
CA LEU A 99 0.66 -1.56 -15.02
C LEU A 99 -0.42 -0.54 -15.44
N ARG A 100 -1.70 -0.86 -15.25
CA ARG A 100 -2.80 0.09 -15.53
C ARG A 100 -2.80 1.29 -14.57
N MET A 101 -2.45 1.09 -13.29
CA MET A 101 -2.24 2.18 -12.33
C MET A 101 -1.05 3.04 -12.75
N LEU A 102 0.07 2.42 -13.13
CA LEU A 102 1.26 3.13 -13.59
C LEU A 102 0.98 3.98 -14.84
N ALA A 103 0.23 3.46 -15.81
CA ALA A 103 -0.20 4.20 -16.99
C ALA A 103 -1.06 5.44 -16.66
N ARG A 104 -1.58 5.54 -15.43
CA ARG A 104 -2.31 6.70 -14.89
C ARG A 104 -1.48 7.56 -13.94
N GLY A 105 -0.16 7.38 -13.97
CA GLY A 105 0.78 8.14 -13.14
C GLY A 105 0.82 7.70 -11.67
N ILE A 106 0.26 6.53 -11.31
CA ILE A 106 0.25 6.03 -9.94
C ILE A 106 1.09 4.76 -9.86
N HIS A 107 2.22 4.87 -9.21
CA HIS A 107 3.10 3.73 -8.98
C HIS A 107 2.67 2.97 -7.72
N VAL A 108 2.13 1.77 -7.89
CA VAL A 108 1.85 0.81 -6.83
C VAL A 108 2.84 -0.36 -6.94
N MET A 109 3.57 -0.62 -5.86
CA MET A 109 4.52 -1.72 -5.80
C MET A 109 3.79 -3.00 -5.39
N HIS A 110 3.85 -4.03 -6.22
CA HIS A 110 3.13 -5.29 -5.96
C HIS A 110 1.62 -5.10 -5.66
N GLY A 111 0.98 -4.13 -6.31
CA GLY A 111 -0.44 -3.81 -6.08
C GLY A 111 -0.73 -3.03 -4.80
N GLY A 112 0.30 -2.55 -4.11
CA GLY A 112 0.16 -1.81 -2.86
C GLY A 112 1.18 -0.68 -2.71
N GLY A 113 1.37 -0.22 -1.49
CA GLY A 113 2.30 0.84 -1.17
C GLY A 113 2.22 1.31 0.27
N CYS A 114 2.85 2.43 0.53
CA CYS A 114 2.75 3.13 1.80
C CYS A 114 2.49 4.62 1.59
N LEU A 115 1.65 5.18 2.43
CA LEU A 115 1.44 6.62 2.48
C LEU A 115 2.47 7.28 3.40
N SER A 116 2.86 8.49 3.07
CA SER A 116 3.69 9.35 3.90
C SER A 116 2.88 10.56 4.39
N LEU A 117 3.47 11.36 5.25
CA LEU A 117 2.88 12.63 5.68
C LEU A 117 2.68 13.61 4.51
N ALA A 118 3.50 13.50 3.47
CA ALA A 118 3.46 14.38 2.30
C ALA A 118 2.27 14.10 1.36
N HIS A 119 1.69 12.88 1.40
CA HIS A 119 0.50 12.62 0.60
C HIS A 119 -0.67 13.46 1.13
N SER A 120 -1.25 14.28 0.27
CA SER A 120 -2.45 15.06 0.58
C SER A 120 -3.72 14.19 0.55
N ASP A 121 -4.83 14.74 1.00
CA ASP A 121 -6.13 14.11 0.86
C ASP A 121 -6.53 13.98 -0.61
N GLU A 122 -6.12 14.92 -1.44
CA GLU A 122 -6.35 14.89 -2.88
C GLU A 122 -5.57 13.76 -3.55
N ASP A 123 -4.32 13.50 -3.14
CA ASP A 123 -3.54 12.38 -3.65
C ASP A 123 -4.24 11.04 -3.36
N ILE A 124 -4.75 10.86 -2.13
CA ILE A 124 -5.51 9.66 -1.75
C ILE A 124 -6.76 9.49 -2.62
N GLU A 125 -7.52 10.57 -2.82
CA GLU A 125 -8.71 10.54 -3.69
C GLU A 125 -8.35 10.22 -5.16
N ASN A 126 -7.25 10.77 -5.66
CA ASN A 126 -6.78 10.50 -7.01
C ASN A 126 -6.37 9.04 -7.20
N ILE A 127 -5.70 8.43 -6.20
CA ILE A 127 -5.39 6.98 -6.20
C ILE A 127 -6.68 6.16 -6.27
N ILE A 128 -7.67 6.47 -5.42
CA ILE A 128 -8.96 5.76 -5.38
C ILE A 128 -9.73 5.90 -6.71
N LYS A 129 -9.78 7.11 -7.28
CA LYS A 129 -10.42 7.36 -8.59
C LYS A 129 -9.73 6.59 -9.71
N ALA A 130 -8.39 6.56 -9.72
CA ALA A 130 -7.63 5.81 -10.71
C ALA A 130 -7.90 4.29 -10.57
N ALA A 131 -7.89 3.75 -9.36
CA ALA A 131 -8.20 2.34 -9.11
C ALA A 131 -9.61 1.97 -9.57
N ARG A 132 -10.61 2.85 -9.37
CA ARG A 132 -11.97 2.63 -9.90
C ARG A 132 -11.99 2.55 -11.42
N ARG A 133 -11.26 3.42 -12.13
CA ARG A 133 -11.16 3.40 -13.60
C ARG A 133 -10.48 2.12 -14.07
N VAL A 134 -9.34 1.79 -13.45
CA VAL A 134 -8.60 0.55 -13.72
C VAL A 134 -9.49 -0.67 -13.48
N GLY A 135 -10.20 -0.71 -12.37
CA GLY A 135 -11.10 -1.82 -12.06
C GLY A 135 -12.16 -2.07 -13.13
N ARG A 136 -12.72 -1.02 -13.75
CA ARG A 136 -13.68 -1.17 -14.87
C ARG A 136 -13.08 -1.80 -16.13
N GLU A 137 -11.78 -1.66 -16.31
CA GLU A 137 -11.07 -2.22 -17.47
C GLU A 137 -10.56 -3.65 -17.20
N MET A 138 -10.69 -4.12 -15.97
CA MET A 138 -10.25 -5.44 -15.53
C MET A 138 -11.43 -6.43 -15.36
N VAL A 139 -12.66 -5.97 -15.50
CA VAL A 139 -13.91 -6.77 -15.54
C VAL A 139 -14.24 -7.11 -16.99
#